data_d74cf0161026c7aad46c24fb550f1b3e
#
_entry.id   d74cf0161026c7aad46c24fb550f1b3e
#
_cell.length_a   1.000
_cell.length_b   1.000
_cell.length_c   1.000
_cell.angle_alpha   90.00
_cell.angle_beta   90.00
_cell.angle_gamma   90.00
#
_symmetry.space_group_name_H-M   'P 1'
#
loop_
_entity.id
_entity.type
_entity.pdbx_description
1 polymer ?
#
loop_
_entity_poly.entity_id
_entity_poly.type
_entity_poly.pdbx_seq_one_letter_code
_entity_poly.pdbx_strand_id
1 'polypeptide(L)'
;MSVIERIEITHHQQPLEPPFPAAWDSQPRRLFPATLVRVIDNEGREGVGSGDAMYGFEDFRSLFIGRDPLDLERHSGVIDNIGFHAGRCWPMEVALWDLAGKIRGEPVWRMLGGTSNRLRAYASSGTHRPLEQLVALAEQVRDAGFPAMKLRFGRPRLEDDIAALAAVRQTLGEAFTLMVDCNQGWRMPWDVQAPWDLAKASEVAEELIRHDVLWMEEPLYRGDYPGMAALNAHTGDRLKIAGGEMTREPYEFHEMLRRDCLDVYQPDAVCSIGMLGLSRLAREVAAHGKWFTPHTWGNGIGLIANLHLTAGTVGPEGCPYLEFPFDPPEWTPEARDYPLVTPLTIDDTGWLSLSEAPGLGVMLDERRLRDTRTDRATYR
;
A
#
# COMPACT_ATOMS: atom_id res chain seq x y z
N MET A 1 -20.43 -27.79 -7.10
CA MET A 1 -19.17 -27.12 -7.47
C MET A 1 -19.49 -25.65 -7.59
N SER A 2 -18.78 -24.81 -6.89
CA SER A 2 -18.97 -23.35 -6.94
C SER A 2 -18.54 -22.82 -8.30
N VAL A 3 -19.33 -21.91 -8.89
CA VAL A 3 -18.97 -21.19 -10.12
C VAL A 3 -19.32 -19.73 -9.94
N ILE A 4 -18.55 -18.85 -10.56
CA ILE A 4 -18.81 -17.41 -10.58
C ILE A 4 -20.09 -17.17 -11.39
N GLU A 5 -21.14 -16.68 -10.75
CA GLU A 5 -22.42 -16.40 -11.39
C GLU A 5 -22.56 -14.94 -11.80
N ARG A 6 -22.00 -14.00 -10.99
CA ARG A 6 -22.19 -12.57 -11.20
C ARG A 6 -20.97 -11.78 -10.70
N ILE A 7 -20.65 -10.74 -11.45
CA ILE A 7 -19.64 -9.74 -11.10
C ILE A 7 -20.31 -8.38 -11.11
N GLU A 8 -20.16 -7.62 -10.03
CA GLU A 8 -20.61 -6.24 -9.93
C GLU A 8 -19.43 -5.32 -9.72
N ILE A 9 -19.35 -4.26 -10.52
CA ILE A 9 -18.31 -3.23 -10.41
C ILE A 9 -19.02 -1.91 -10.16
N THR A 10 -18.62 -1.22 -9.10
CA THR A 10 -19.14 0.10 -8.76
C THR A 10 -17.99 1.07 -8.55
N HIS A 11 -18.17 2.28 -9.09
CA HIS A 11 -17.23 3.39 -8.89
C HIS A 11 -17.79 4.36 -7.86
N HIS A 12 -16.89 4.84 -7.00
CA HIS A 12 -17.24 5.69 -5.87
C HIS A 12 -16.31 6.89 -5.82
N GLN A 13 -16.81 8.00 -5.28
CA GLN A 13 -16.02 9.18 -4.95
C GLN A 13 -16.31 9.56 -3.50
N GLN A 14 -15.37 9.25 -2.63
CA GLN A 14 -15.45 9.58 -1.21
C GLN A 14 -15.07 11.04 -1.01
N PRO A 15 -15.92 11.89 -0.41
CA PRO A 15 -15.54 13.23 0.01
C PRO A 15 -14.46 13.21 1.09
N LEU A 16 -13.49 14.11 0.98
CA LEU A 16 -12.47 14.38 1.99
C LEU A 16 -12.74 15.74 2.62
N GLU A 17 -13.02 15.76 3.92
CA GLU A 17 -13.31 16.95 4.70
C GLU A 17 -12.58 16.89 6.06
N PRO A 18 -11.58 17.79 6.25
CA PRO A 18 -11.08 18.79 5.32
C PRO A 18 -10.40 18.20 4.10
N PRO A 19 -10.19 18.97 3.00
CA PRO A 19 -9.44 18.51 1.84
C PRO A 19 -8.02 18.09 2.21
N PHE A 20 -7.53 16.98 1.66
CA PHE A 20 -6.22 16.42 1.95
C PHE A 20 -5.11 17.04 1.08
N PRO A 21 -4.18 17.84 1.64
CA PRO A 21 -3.09 18.48 0.89
C PRO A 21 -1.90 17.52 0.75
N ALA A 22 -2.08 16.46 -0.03
CA ALA A 22 -1.03 15.46 -0.24
C ALA A 22 0.26 16.11 -0.76
N ALA A 23 1.41 15.68 -0.24
CA ALA A 23 2.72 16.23 -0.60
C ALA A 23 3.08 16.06 -2.09
N TRP A 24 2.46 15.12 -2.77
CA TRP A 24 2.63 14.82 -4.19
C TRP A 24 1.60 15.50 -5.11
N ASP A 25 0.58 16.19 -4.57
CA ASP A 25 -0.46 16.86 -5.35
C ASP A 25 -0.23 18.37 -5.45
N SER A 26 -0.57 18.95 -6.58
CA SER A 26 -0.52 20.41 -6.78
C SER A 26 -1.67 21.15 -6.11
N GLN A 27 -2.76 20.47 -5.78
CA GLN A 27 -3.94 21.00 -5.12
C GLN A 27 -4.48 19.99 -4.10
N PRO A 28 -5.04 20.45 -2.96
CA PRO A 28 -5.64 19.56 -2.00
C PRO A 28 -6.76 18.70 -2.60
N ARG A 29 -6.71 17.39 -2.34
CA ARG A 29 -7.74 16.45 -2.77
C ARG A 29 -9.03 16.66 -2.00
N ARG A 30 -10.13 16.80 -2.73
CA ARG A 30 -11.49 16.92 -2.17
C ARG A 30 -12.28 15.62 -2.28
N LEU A 31 -11.86 14.74 -3.18
CA LEU A 31 -12.50 13.46 -3.45
C LEU A 31 -11.42 12.39 -3.56
N PHE A 32 -11.72 11.22 -3.03
CA PHE A 32 -10.89 10.04 -3.18
C PHE A 32 -11.66 8.99 -3.99
N PRO A 33 -11.18 8.61 -5.19
CA PRO A 33 -11.84 7.61 -6.01
C PRO A 33 -11.63 6.21 -5.44
N ALA A 34 -12.64 5.35 -5.56
CA ALA A 34 -12.54 3.94 -5.25
C ALA A 34 -13.36 3.11 -6.23
N THR A 35 -12.82 1.98 -6.67
CA THR A 35 -13.56 0.95 -7.37
C THR A 35 -13.85 -0.20 -6.41
N LEU A 36 -15.09 -0.60 -6.30
CA LEU A 36 -15.51 -1.79 -5.55
C LEU A 36 -15.92 -2.88 -6.53
N VAL A 37 -15.35 -4.05 -6.38
CA VAL A 37 -15.71 -5.27 -7.11
C VAL A 37 -16.35 -6.25 -6.15
N ARG A 38 -17.49 -6.85 -6.57
CA ARG A 38 -18.16 -7.97 -5.90
C ARG A 38 -18.21 -9.15 -6.86
N VAL A 39 -17.70 -10.28 -6.42
CA VAL A 39 -17.79 -11.54 -7.16
C VAL A 39 -18.72 -12.46 -6.38
N ILE A 40 -19.80 -12.87 -7.02
CA ILE A 40 -20.85 -13.69 -6.40
C ILE A 40 -20.89 -15.06 -7.09
N ASP A 41 -20.86 -16.12 -6.29
CA ASP A 41 -21.00 -17.48 -6.82
C ASP A 41 -22.46 -17.95 -6.88
N ASN A 42 -22.67 -19.13 -7.48
CA ASN A 42 -23.99 -19.76 -7.63
C ASN A 42 -24.62 -20.24 -6.32
N GLU A 43 -23.92 -20.15 -5.19
CA GLU A 43 -24.46 -20.42 -3.86
C GLU A 43 -24.77 -19.11 -3.09
N GLY A 44 -24.57 -17.95 -3.73
CA GLY A 44 -24.84 -16.63 -3.19
C GLY A 44 -23.76 -16.11 -2.24
N ARG A 45 -22.58 -16.77 -2.15
CA ARG A 45 -21.44 -16.23 -1.42
C ARG A 45 -20.81 -15.09 -2.21
N GLU A 46 -20.44 -14.04 -1.51
CA GLU A 46 -19.87 -12.84 -2.09
C GLU A 46 -18.42 -12.61 -1.62
N GLY A 47 -17.52 -12.41 -2.58
CA GLY A 47 -16.18 -11.86 -2.32
C GLY A 47 -16.12 -10.40 -2.73
N VAL A 48 -15.36 -9.60 -1.96
CA VAL A 48 -15.20 -8.16 -2.19
C VAL A 48 -13.75 -7.79 -2.40
N GLY A 49 -13.50 -6.84 -3.32
CA GLY A 49 -12.19 -6.27 -3.57
C GLY A 49 -12.31 -4.81 -3.95
N SER A 50 -11.29 -4.03 -3.70
CA SER A 50 -11.26 -2.60 -4.03
C SER A 50 -9.85 -2.11 -4.27
N GLY A 51 -9.73 -1.02 -4.98
CA GLY A 51 -8.49 -0.34 -5.32
C GLY A 51 -8.79 0.90 -6.14
N ASP A 52 -7.82 1.31 -6.93
CA ASP A 52 -7.91 2.45 -7.84
C ASP A 52 -8.91 2.23 -8.99
N ALA A 53 -8.87 3.13 -9.96
CA ALA A 53 -9.74 3.07 -11.13
C ALA A 53 -9.51 1.77 -11.95
N MET A 54 -10.58 1.04 -12.18
CA MET A 54 -10.62 -0.16 -13.01
C MET A 54 -11.48 0.13 -14.24
N TYR A 55 -10.93 -0.05 -15.44
CA TYR A 55 -11.62 0.20 -16.70
C TYR A 55 -11.29 -0.86 -17.76
N GLY A 56 -12.18 -1.02 -18.73
CA GLY A 56 -12.01 -1.97 -19.85
C GLY A 56 -12.23 -3.42 -19.48
N PHE A 57 -12.85 -3.71 -18.33
CA PHE A 57 -13.14 -5.09 -17.90
C PHE A 57 -14.31 -5.72 -18.67
N GLU A 58 -15.19 -4.93 -19.24
CA GLU A 58 -16.45 -5.35 -19.86
C GLU A 58 -16.28 -6.44 -20.92
N ASP A 59 -15.25 -6.31 -21.74
CA ASP A 59 -14.95 -7.22 -22.86
C ASP A 59 -14.41 -8.58 -22.37
N PHE A 60 -13.94 -8.65 -21.14
CA PHE A 60 -13.25 -9.81 -20.57
C PHE A 60 -14.09 -10.60 -19.56
N ARG A 61 -15.30 -10.16 -19.22
CA ARG A 61 -16.16 -10.80 -18.21
C ARG A 61 -16.43 -12.28 -18.46
N SER A 62 -16.55 -12.69 -19.71
CA SER A 62 -16.79 -14.08 -20.10
C SER A 62 -15.64 -15.03 -19.74
N LEU A 63 -14.46 -14.50 -19.45
CA LEU A 63 -13.32 -15.27 -19.00
C LEU A 63 -13.48 -15.71 -17.54
N PHE A 64 -14.39 -15.11 -16.78
CA PHE A 64 -14.63 -15.37 -15.35
C PHE A 64 -15.98 -16.01 -15.07
N ILE A 65 -17.06 -15.54 -15.70
CA ILE A 65 -18.41 -16.09 -15.49
C ILE A 65 -18.44 -17.59 -15.85
N GLY A 66 -19.06 -18.40 -14.97
CA GLY A 66 -19.15 -19.85 -15.10
C GLY A 66 -17.87 -20.61 -14.73
N ARG A 67 -16.81 -19.91 -14.26
CA ARG A 67 -15.55 -20.52 -13.86
C ARG A 67 -15.52 -20.79 -12.36
N ASP A 68 -14.67 -21.76 -11.96
CA ASP A 68 -14.40 -22.06 -10.56
C ASP A 68 -13.68 -20.88 -9.89
N PRO A 69 -14.25 -20.24 -8.85
CA PRO A 69 -13.60 -19.13 -8.15
C PRO A 69 -12.30 -19.54 -7.40
N LEU A 70 -12.10 -20.85 -7.18
CA LEU A 70 -10.89 -21.37 -6.51
C LEU A 70 -9.68 -21.51 -7.44
N ASP A 71 -9.86 -21.37 -8.76
CA ASP A 71 -8.76 -21.42 -9.72
C ASP A 71 -8.01 -20.07 -9.78
N LEU A 72 -7.45 -19.67 -8.62
CA LEU A 72 -6.80 -18.37 -8.45
C LEU A 72 -5.60 -18.16 -9.39
N GLU A 73 -4.86 -19.23 -9.68
CA GLU A 73 -3.72 -19.18 -10.62
C GLU A 73 -4.17 -18.74 -12.02
N ARG A 74 -5.21 -19.40 -12.53
CA ARG A 74 -5.78 -19.04 -13.83
C ARG A 74 -6.31 -17.61 -13.83
N HIS A 75 -7.06 -17.25 -12.78
CA HIS A 75 -7.67 -15.93 -12.71
C HIS A 75 -6.62 -14.82 -12.63
N SER A 76 -5.58 -14.99 -11.84
CA SER A 76 -4.47 -14.05 -11.77
C SER A 76 -3.79 -13.86 -13.14
N GLY A 77 -3.49 -14.96 -13.84
CA GLY A 77 -2.89 -14.90 -15.18
C GLY A 77 -3.80 -14.22 -16.21
N VAL A 78 -5.13 -14.41 -16.14
CA VAL A 78 -6.08 -13.69 -17.00
C VAL A 78 -6.10 -12.20 -16.68
N ILE A 79 -6.09 -11.81 -15.40
CA ILE A 79 -6.09 -10.41 -14.98
C ILE A 79 -4.80 -9.72 -15.41
N ASP A 80 -3.67 -10.39 -15.30
CA ASP A 80 -2.38 -9.88 -15.78
C ASP A 80 -2.43 -9.59 -17.29
N ASN A 81 -2.93 -10.54 -18.09
CA ASN A 81 -3.11 -10.35 -19.53
C ASN A 81 -4.09 -9.21 -19.88
N ILE A 82 -5.18 -9.05 -19.12
CA ILE A 82 -6.09 -7.92 -19.28
C ILE A 82 -5.33 -6.60 -19.07
N GLY A 83 -4.44 -6.53 -18.08
CA GLY A 83 -3.63 -5.35 -17.78
C GLY A 83 -2.77 -4.85 -18.94
N PHE A 84 -2.47 -5.70 -19.93
CA PHE A 84 -1.79 -5.31 -21.17
C PHE A 84 -2.72 -4.61 -22.17
N HIS A 85 -4.02 -4.92 -22.17
CA HIS A 85 -5.00 -4.45 -23.16
C HIS A 85 -5.93 -3.34 -22.62
N ALA A 86 -6.07 -3.26 -21.29
CA ALA A 86 -7.01 -2.38 -20.61
C ALA A 86 -6.40 -1.84 -19.30
N GLY A 87 -7.25 -1.40 -18.37
CA GLY A 87 -6.83 -1.01 -17.04
C GLY A 87 -6.42 -2.21 -16.18
N ARG A 88 -5.62 -1.96 -15.15
CA ARG A 88 -5.26 -2.99 -14.17
C ARG A 88 -6.46 -3.37 -13.32
N CYS A 89 -6.78 -4.65 -13.31
CA CYS A 89 -7.99 -5.17 -12.69
C CYS A 89 -7.71 -5.93 -11.38
N TRP A 90 -6.67 -5.57 -10.64
CA TRP A 90 -6.30 -6.22 -9.37
C TRP A 90 -7.40 -6.19 -8.29
N PRO A 91 -8.32 -5.20 -8.22
CA PRO A 91 -9.49 -5.29 -7.34
C PRO A 91 -10.34 -6.54 -7.57
N MET A 92 -10.39 -7.06 -8.81
CA MET A 92 -11.05 -8.32 -9.13
C MET A 92 -10.33 -9.52 -8.51
N GLU A 93 -9.00 -9.54 -8.51
CA GLU A 93 -8.22 -10.59 -7.86
C GLU A 93 -8.42 -10.61 -6.35
N VAL A 94 -8.42 -9.43 -5.70
CA VAL A 94 -8.72 -9.31 -4.27
C VAL A 94 -10.10 -9.88 -3.93
N ALA A 95 -11.13 -9.58 -4.76
CA ALA A 95 -12.47 -10.13 -4.58
C ALA A 95 -12.49 -11.66 -4.73
N LEU A 96 -11.71 -12.22 -5.62
CA LEU A 96 -11.59 -13.68 -5.79
C LEU A 96 -10.89 -14.34 -4.59
N TRP A 97 -9.87 -13.72 -4.02
CA TRP A 97 -9.23 -14.21 -2.79
C TRP A 97 -10.21 -14.19 -1.61
N ASP A 98 -11.00 -13.12 -1.46
CA ASP A 98 -12.02 -13.03 -0.42
C ASP A 98 -13.10 -14.11 -0.58
N LEU A 99 -13.61 -14.31 -1.81
CA LEU A 99 -14.56 -15.37 -2.11
C LEU A 99 -13.98 -16.77 -1.86
N ALA A 100 -12.75 -17.01 -2.30
CA ALA A 100 -12.08 -18.28 -2.07
C ALA A 100 -11.91 -18.60 -0.58
N GLY A 101 -11.56 -17.60 0.24
CA GLY A 101 -11.49 -17.75 1.69
C GLY A 101 -12.85 -18.10 2.30
N LYS A 102 -13.93 -17.44 1.86
CA LYS A 102 -15.31 -17.74 2.31
C LYS A 102 -15.76 -19.13 1.89
N ILE A 103 -15.41 -19.60 0.70
CA ILE A 103 -15.68 -20.97 0.24
C ILE A 103 -14.92 -22.01 1.09
N ARG A 104 -13.65 -21.74 1.42
CA ARG A 104 -12.80 -22.64 2.22
C ARG A 104 -13.08 -22.56 3.73
N GLY A 105 -13.77 -21.52 4.19
CA GLY A 105 -13.98 -21.25 5.60
C GLY A 105 -12.70 -20.78 6.33
N GLU A 106 -11.76 -20.15 5.61
CA GLU A 106 -10.46 -19.70 6.11
C GLU A 106 -10.18 -18.23 5.80
N PRO A 107 -9.49 -17.50 6.69
CA PRO A 107 -9.01 -16.15 6.35
C PRO A 107 -7.90 -16.21 5.30
N VAL A 108 -7.83 -15.19 4.45
CA VAL A 108 -6.87 -15.14 3.32
C VAL A 108 -5.42 -15.25 3.78
N TRP A 109 -5.05 -14.62 4.91
CA TRP A 109 -3.69 -14.73 5.42
C TRP A 109 -3.28 -16.18 5.75
N ARG A 110 -4.22 -17.01 6.23
CA ARG A 110 -3.97 -18.44 6.50
C ARG A 110 -3.88 -19.26 5.21
N MET A 111 -4.74 -18.96 4.23
CA MET A 111 -4.65 -19.58 2.89
C MET A 111 -3.29 -19.32 2.21
N LEU A 112 -2.68 -18.19 2.48
CA LEU A 112 -1.33 -17.82 1.99
C LEU A 112 -0.20 -18.50 2.78
N GLY A 113 -0.51 -19.19 3.90
CA GLY A 113 0.46 -19.94 4.70
C GLY A 113 0.94 -19.23 5.95
N GLY A 114 0.31 -18.12 6.34
CA GLY A 114 0.67 -17.36 7.53
C GLY A 114 0.38 -18.11 8.84
N THR A 115 1.21 -17.83 9.83
CA THR A 115 1.10 -18.40 11.19
C THR A 115 0.71 -17.37 12.24
N SER A 116 0.73 -16.08 11.87
CA SER A 116 0.35 -14.94 12.71
C SER A 116 -0.55 -13.99 11.94
N ASN A 117 -1.59 -13.50 12.60
CA ASN A 117 -2.49 -12.48 12.05
C ASN A 117 -2.12 -11.06 12.51
N ARG A 118 -0.93 -10.86 13.10
CA ARG A 118 -0.50 -9.59 13.67
C ARG A 118 0.68 -9.00 12.91
N LEU A 119 0.61 -7.70 12.63
CA LEU A 119 1.67 -6.91 12.02
C LEU A 119 1.88 -5.62 12.81
N ARG A 120 3.12 -5.17 12.91
CA ARG A 120 3.46 -3.93 13.60
C ARG A 120 3.40 -2.77 12.63
N ALA A 121 2.61 -1.74 12.95
CA ALA A 121 2.38 -0.60 12.06
C ALA A 121 3.37 0.54 12.31
N TYR A 122 3.68 1.31 11.25
CA TYR A 122 4.25 2.64 11.39
C TYR A 122 3.26 3.70 10.89
N ALA A 123 3.27 4.88 11.50
CA ALA A 123 2.46 6.00 11.04
C ALA A 123 3.06 6.60 9.77
N SER A 124 2.32 6.54 8.65
CA SER A 124 2.72 7.16 7.39
C SER A 124 2.00 8.48 7.21
N SER A 125 2.74 9.61 7.32
CA SER A 125 2.21 10.93 6.99
C SER A 125 2.16 11.14 5.47
N GLY A 126 1.27 12.00 5.00
CA GLY A 126 1.09 12.31 3.58
C GLY A 126 1.26 13.78 3.23
N THR A 127 1.55 14.66 4.22
CA THR A 127 1.53 16.10 4.01
C THR A 127 2.84 16.77 4.41
N HIS A 128 3.14 17.92 3.76
CA HIS A 128 4.16 18.85 4.24
C HIS A 128 3.51 19.86 5.20
N ARG A 129 3.71 19.69 6.50
CA ARG A 129 3.16 20.58 7.52
C ARG A 129 4.16 21.68 7.91
N PRO A 130 3.68 22.85 8.37
CA PRO A 130 4.48 23.77 9.16
C PRO A 130 5.09 23.05 10.37
N LEU A 131 6.26 23.51 10.81
CA LEU A 131 7.07 22.81 11.84
C LEU A 131 6.29 22.52 13.12
N GLU A 132 5.56 23.51 13.66
CA GLU A 132 4.75 23.33 14.88
C GLU A 132 3.67 22.25 14.71
N GLN A 133 3.00 22.22 13.55
CA GLN A 133 1.98 21.20 13.27
C GLN A 133 2.58 19.82 13.07
N LEU A 134 3.78 19.72 12.49
CA LEU A 134 4.48 18.47 12.33
C LEU A 134 4.93 17.89 13.69
N VAL A 135 5.42 18.73 14.58
CA VAL A 135 5.76 18.36 15.96
C VAL A 135 4.53 17.86 16.70
N ALA A 136 3.40 18.59 16.61
CA ALA A 136 2.14 18.15 17.21
C ALA A 136 1.63 16.82 16.64
N LEU A 137 1.79 16.60 15.33
CA LEU A 137 1.47 15.29 14.70
C LEU A 137 2.39 14.19 15.25
N ALA A 138 3.68 14.44 15.40
CA ALA A 138 4.62 13.47 15.96
C ALA A 138 4.25 13.06 17.38
N GLU A 139 3.82 14.01 18.22
CA GLU A 139 3.29 13.71 19.56
C GLU A 139 2.03 12.85 19.49
N GLN A 140 1.08 13.17 18.60
CA GLN A 140 -0.12 12.36 18.39
C GLN A 140 0.21 10.93 17.92
N VAL A 141 1.20 10.76 17.05
CA VAL A 141 1.68 9.45 16.57
C VAL A 141 2.20 8.62 17.74
N ARG A 142 3.06 9.21 18.59
CA ARG A 142 3.57 8.54 19.80
C ARG A 142 2.43 8.17 20.76
N ASP A 143 1.53 9.12 21.03
CA ASP A 143 0.44 8.94 21.99
C ASP A 143 -0.63 7.95 21.48
N ALA A 144 -0.73 7.76 20.17
CA ALA A 144 -1.54 6.71 19.55
C ALA A 144 -0.89 5.31 19.60
N GLY A 145 0.32 5.18 20.13
CA GLY A 145 1.02 3.90 20.31
C GLY A 145 1.87 3.44 19.13
N PHE A 146 2.04 4.26 18.08
CA PHE A 146 2.93 3.89 16.99
C PHE A 146 4.40 3.84 17.45
N PRO A 147 5.14 2.81 17.03
CA PRO A 147 6.56 2.68 17.33
C PRO A 147 7.47 3.40 16.33
N ALA A 148 6.91 3.85 15.22
CA ALA A 148 7.64 4.45 14.11
C ALA A 148 6.77 5.42 13.32
N MET A 149 7.43 6.39 12.65
CA MET A 149 6.78 7.40 11.79
C MET A 149 7.58 7.62 10.52
N LYS A 150 6.89 7.73 9.40
CA LYS A 150 7.45 8.16 8.11
C LYS A 150 7.12 9.62 7.83
N LEU A 151 8.14 10.41 7.55
CA LEU A 151 8.05 11.82 7.16
C LEU A 151 8.14 11.96 5.65
N ARG A 152 7.64 13.08 5.11
CA ARG A 152 7.78 13.45 3.69
C ARG A 152 8.87 14.50 3.51
N PHE A 153 9.83 14.24 2.60
CA PHE A 153 10.78 15.19 2.07
C PHE A 153 10.29 15.71 0.71
N GLY A 154 10.76 16.88 0.30
CA GLY A 154 10.38 17.51 -0.96
C GLY A 154 9.95 18.95 -0.81
N ARG A 155 10.23 19.59 0.33
CA ARG A 155 10.11 21.03 0.50
C ARG A 155 11.06 21.75 -0.47
N PRO A 156 10.80 23.01 -0.85
CA PRO A 156 11.65 23.74 -1.81
C PRO A 156 13.14 23.80 -1.42
N ARG A 157 13.42 23.74 -0.13
CA ARG A 157 14.80 23.77 0.40
C ARG A 157 15.03 22.54 1.25
N LEU A 158 16.16 21.85 1.01
CA LEU A 158 16.54 20.67 1.80
C LEU A 158 16.73 21.00 3.29
N GLU A 159 17.24 22.21 3.59
CA GLU A 159 17.44 22.63 4.98
C GLU A 159 16.12 22.66 5.77
N ASP A 160 15.00 22.96 5.10
CA ASP A 160 13.67 22.96 5.74
C ASP A 160 13.19 21.52 6.04
N ASP A 161 13.51 20.56 5.16
CA ASP A 161 13.26 19.11 5.41
C ASP A 161 14.12 18.58 6.56
N ILE A 162 15.42 18.94 6.58
CA ILE A 162 16.32 18.54 7.67
C ILE A 162 15.91 19.18 9.00
N ALA A 163 15.52 20.44 9.01
CA ALA A 163 15.01 21.11 10.23
C ALA A 163 13.74 20.41 10.75
N ALA A 164 12.84 19.99 9.84
CA ALA A 164 11.63 19.26 10.19
C ALA A 164 11.97 17.89 10.81
N LEU A 165 12.89 17.13 10.19
CA LEU A 165 13.36 15.84 10.71
C LEU A 165 14.01 16.00 12.10
N ALA A 166 14.90 16.98 12.27
CA ALA A 166 15.57 17.26 13.54
C ALA A 166 14.58 17.59 14.66
N ALA A 167 13.55 18.40 14.36
CA ALA A 167 12.52 18.73 15.35
C ALA A 167 11.68 17.53 15.77
N VAL A 168 11.30 16.67 14.80
CA VAL A 168 10.58 15.43 15.12
C VAL A 168 11.46 14.46 15.92
N ARG A 169 12.74 14.30 15.56
CA ARG A 169 13.71 13.49 16.33
C ARG A 169 13.85 14.00 17.77
N GLN A 170 13.96 15.32 17.93
CA GLN A 170 14.04 15.94 19.27
C GLN A 170 12.77 15.68 20.10
N THR A 171 11.60 15.71 19.46
CA THR A 171 10.30 15.51 20.11
C THR A 171 10.07 14.06 20.53
N LEU A 172 10.39 13.12 19.66
CA LEU A 172 10.12 11.69 19.86
C LEU A 172 11.25 10.95 20.59
N GLY A 173 12.47 11.52 20.60
CA GLY A 173 13.66 10.93 21.20
C GLY A 173 14.37 9.93 20.28
N GLU A 174 15.57 9.51 20.68
CA GLU A 174 16.46 8.65 19.88
C GLU A 174 15.93 7.22 19.69
N ALA A 175 15.17 6.71 20.65
CA ALA A 175 14.63 5.35 20.60
C ALA A 175 13.43 5.19 19.62
N PHE A 176 12.85 6.29 19.14
CA PHE A 176 11.72 6.24 18.22
C PHE A 176 12.19 6.06 16.78
N THR A 177 11.61 5.11 16.05
CA THR A 177 12.03 4.83 14.69
C THR A 177 11.47 5.87 13.72
N LEU A 178 12.34 6.50 12.92
CA LEU A 178 11.95 7.44 11.87
C LEU A 178 12.31 6.88 10.48
N MET A 179 11.46 7.15 9.53
CA MET A 179 11.63 6.86 8.10
C MET A 179 11.36 8.13 7.30
N VAL A 180 11.92 8.21 6.10
CA VAL A 180 11.72 9.36 5.20
C VAL A 180 11.33 8.86 3.82
N ASP A 181 10.29 9.47 3.24
CA ASP A 181 9.92 9.29 1.85
C ASP A 181 10.28 10.56 1.06
N CYS A 182 11.10 10.39 0.03
CA CYS A 182 11.59 11.48 -0.82
C CYS A 182 10.68 11.72 -2.03
N ASN A 183 9.76 10.80 -2.32
CA ASN A 183 8.82 10.87 -3.44
C ASN A 183 9.48 11.21 -4.80
N GLN A 184 10.68 10.66 -5.08
CA GLN A 184 11.37 10.84 -6.35
C GLN A 184 11.12 9.69 -7.35
N GLY A 185 10.48 8.59 -6.91
CA GLY A 185 10.28 7.38 -7.69
C GLY A 185 9.38 7.56 -8.90
N TRP A 186 8.42 8.46 -8.85
CA TRP A 186 7.46 8.75 -9.91
C TRP A 186 7.08 10.23 -9.94
N ARG A 187 6.32 10.63 -10.95
CA ARG A 187 5.92 12.03 -11.14
C ARG A 187 4.44 12.14 -11.44
N MET A 188 3.81 13.12 -10.85
CA MET A 188 2.45 13.52 -11.25
C MET A 188 2.50 14.28 -12.58
N PRO A 189 1.40 14.27 -13.38
CA PRO A 189 1.38 14.94 -14.69
C PRO A 189 1.71 16.43 -14.69
N TRP A 190 1.51 17.10 -13.56
CA TRP A 190 1.81 18.52 -13.36
C TRP A 190 3.22 18.80 -12.85
N ASP A 191 3.96 17.80 -12.43
CA ASP A 191 5.32 17.95 -11.95
C ASP A 191 6.29 17.89 -13.13
N VAL A 192 6.94 19.01 -13.42
CA VAL A 192 7.89 19.16 -14.53
C VAL A 192 9.35 19.19 -14.07
N GLN A 193 9.61 19.08 -12.76
CA GLN A 193 10.97 19.07 -12.25
C GLN A 193 11.61 17.69 -12.47
N ALA A 194 12.92 17.68 -12.73
CA ALA A 194 13.67 16.42 -12.79
C ALA A 194 13.72 15.76 -11.39
N PRO A 195 13.66 14.41 -11.31
CA PRO A 195 13.97 13.71 -10.07
C PRO A 195 15.38 14.04 -9.59
N TRP A 196 15.68 13.75 -8.31
CA TRP A 196 17.04 13.83 -7.81
C TRP A 196 17.97 12.90 -8.60
N ASP A 197 19.19 13.35 -8.79
CA ASP A 197 20.29 12.51 -9.27
C ASP A 197 20.98 11.79 -8.10
N LEU A 198 21.89 10.88 -8.41
CA LEU A 198 22.64 10.11 -7.41
C LEU A 198 23.42 11.01 -6.44
N ALA A 199 23.98 12.13 -6.93
CA ALA A 199 24.74 13.05 -6.09
C ALA A 199 23.85 13.69 -5.03
N LYS A 200 22.67 14.17 -5.44
CA LYS A 200 21.69 14.76 -4.51
C LYS A 200 21.13 13.71 -3.55
N ALA A 201 20.77 12.53 -4.04
CA ALA A 201 20.30 11.43 -3.18
C ALA A 201 21.35 11.02 -2.15
N SER A 202 22.65 10.97 -2.53
CA SER A 202 23.73 10.65 -1.60
C SER A 202 23.93 11.75 -0.54
N GLU A 203 23.83 13.03 -0.92
CA GLU A 203 23.87 14.16 0.02
C GLU A 203 22.78 14.02 1.08
N VAL A 204 21.53 13.76 0.63
CA VAL A 204 20.38 13.58 1.54
C VAL A 204 20.57 12.33 2.40
N ALA A 205 21.07 11.22 1.85
CA ALA A 205 21.32 10.00 2.61
C ALA A 205 22.28 10.22 3.78
N GLU A 206 23.35 10.99 3.60
CA GLU A 206 24.28 11.30 4.69
C GLU A 206 23.63 12.16 5.79
N GLU A 207 22.68 13.05 5.44
CA GLU A 207 21.87 13.76 6.44
C GLU A 207 20.97 12.81 7.22
N LEU A 208 20.28 11.88 6.51
CA LEU A 208 19.40 10.91 7.15
C LEU A 208 20.17 9.96 8.09
N ILE A 209 21.38 9.55 7.72
CA ILE A 209 22.28 8.75 8.57
C ILE A 209 22.62 9.51 9.86
N ARG A 210 22.94 10.81 9.79
CA ARG A 210 23.23 11.62 10.98
C ARG A 210 22.05 11.73 11.95
N HIS A 211 20.83 11.56 11.44
CA HIS A 211 19.59 11.60 12.23
C HIS A 211 19.03 10.22 12.58
N ASP A 212 19.81 9.16 12.38
CA ASP A 212 19.43 7.76 12.68
C ASP A 212 18.08 7.36 12.05
N VAL A 213 17.91 7.67 10.76
CA VAL A 213 16.73 7.29 9.99
C VAL A 213 16.86 5.84 9.54
N LEU A 214 15.81 5.05 9.68
CA LEU A 214 15.80 3.62 9.34
C LEU A 214 15.87 3.38 7.83
N TRP A 215 15.04 4.08 7.06
CA TRP A 215 15.10 3.99 5.60
C TRP A 215 14.80 5.32 4.88
N MET A 216 15.33 5.41 3.69
CA MET A 216 15.08 6.42 2.68
C MET A 216 14.26 5.80 1.54
N GLU A 217 13.02 6.25 1.40
CA GLU A 217 12.05 5.73 0.42
C GLU A 217 12.06 6.58 -0.84
N GLU A 218 12.03 5.92 -1.99
CA GLU A 218 11.98 6.53 -3.32
C GLU A 218 12.98 7.69 -3.55
N PRO A 219 14.28 7.51 -3.25
CA PRO A 219 15.27 8.58 -3.36
C PRO A 219 15.60 8.98 -4.81
N LEU A 220 15.31 8.10 -5.78
CA LEU A 220 15.63 8.27 -7.20
C LEU A 220 14.45 7.84 -8.06
N TYR A 221 14.45 8.23 -9.34
CA TYR A 221 13.46 7.75 -10.30
C TYR A 221 13.45 6.20 -10.34
N ARG A 222 12.27 5.60 -10.29
CA ARG A 222 12.08 4.14 -10.17
C ARG A 222 12.77 3.29 -11.23
N GLY A 223 13.06 3.87 -12.42
CA GLY A 223 13.77 3.20 -13.51
C GLY A 223 15.29 3.37 -13.46
N ASP A 224 15.83 4.13 -12.51
CA ASP A 224 17.28 4.31 -12.34
C ASP A 224 17.87 3.19 -11.47
N TYR A 225 17.84 1.96 -11.96
CA TYR A 225 18.39 0.81 -11.25
C TYR A 225 19.90 0.94 -10.97
N PRO A 226 20.75 1.46 -11.90
CA PRO A 226 22.17 1.70 -11.60
C PRO A 226 22.36 2.70 -10.47
N GLY A 227 21.60 3.80 -10.46
CA GLY A 227 21.66 4.82 -9.40
C GLY A 227 21.20 4.26 -8.05
N MET A 228 20.07 3.50 -8.01
CA MET A 228 19.59 2.87 -6.78
C MET A 228 20.61 1.85 -6.23
N ALA A 229 21.18 0.99 -7.06
CA ALA A 229 22.20 0.04 -6.64
C ALA A 229 23.46 0.74 -6.10
N ALA A 230 23.89 1.83 -6.74
CA ALA A 230 25.03 2.62 -6.27
C ALA A 230 24.73 3.32 -4.94
N LEU A 231 23.53 3.86 -4.77
CA LEU A 231 23.09 4.48 -3.52
C LEU A 231 23.01 3.45 -2.38
N ASN A 232 22.42 2.27 -2.64
CA ASN A 232 22.33 1.18 -1.67
C ASN A 232 23.72 0.71 -1.23
N ALA A 233 24.65 0.53 -2.17
CA ALA A 233 26.05 0.21 -1.87
C ALA A 233 26.75 1.33 -1.07
N HIS A 234 26.44 2.61 -1.33
CA HIS A 234 26.98 3.75 -0.59
C HIS A 234 26.49 3.81 0.85
N THR A 235 25.19 3.61 1.08
CA THR A 235 24.60 3.66 2.41
C THR A 235 24.92 2.42 3.26
N GLY A 236 24.96 1.26 2.64
CA GLY A 236 25.19 -0.03 3.30
C GLY A 236 24.21 -0.24 4.46
N ASP A 237 24.71 -0.79 5.57
CA ASP A 237 23.85 -1.05 6.74
C ASP A 237 23.46 0.21 7.53
N ARG A 238 23.99 1.40 7.17
CA ARG A 238 23.74 2.65 7.89
C ARG A 238 22.36 3.25 7.62
N LEU A 239 21.79 3.00 6.45
CA LEU A 239 20.50 3.52 6.02
C LEU A 239 19.92 2.58 4.95
N LYS A 240 18.74 2.04 5.14
CA LYS A 240 18.10 1.18 4.15
C LYS A 240 17.49 2.00 3.01
N ILE A 241 17.54 1.44 1.80
CA ILE A 241 16.87 2.02 0.64
C ILE A 241 15.56 1.28 0.41
N ALA A 242 14.44 2.04 0.35
CA ALA A 242 13.10 1.52 0.18
C ALA A 242 12.47 2.02 -1.12
N GLY A 243 11.53 1.25 -1.70
CA GLY A 243 10.80 1.67 -2.89
C GLY A 243 10.04 0.54 -3.57
N GLY A 244 9.51 0.84 -4.76
CA GLY A 244 8.81 -0.15 -5.58
C GLY A 244 7.29 -0.04 -5.57
N GLU A 245 6.69 0.95 -4.90
CA GLU A 245 5.24 1.12 -4.79
C GLU A 245 4.53 1.24 -6.15
N MET A 246 5.14 1.96 -7.10
CA MET A 246 4.60 2.16 -8.44
C MET A 246 5.17 1.19 -9.49
N THR A 247 5.93 0.18 -9.07
CA THR A 247 6.47 -0.88 -9.94
C THR A 247 5.34 -1.84 -10.34
N ARG A 248 5.21 -2.11 -11.63
CA ARG A 248 4.02 -2.74 -12.19
C ARG A 248 4.28 -4.04 -12.94
N GLU A 249 5.55 -4.41 -13.10
CA GLU A 249 5.93 -5.59 -13.85
C GLU A 249 6.83 -6.52 -13.02
N PRO A 250 6.60 -7.84 -13.01
CA PRO A 250 7.41 -8.78 -12.24
C PRO A 250 8.90 -8.70 -12.56
N TYR A 251 9.26 -8.49 -13.84
CA TYR A 251 10.67 -8.42 -14.26
C TYR A 251 11.40 -7.19 -13.71
N GLU A 252 10.70 -6.10 -13.40
CA GLU A 252 11.31 -4.93 -12.77
C GLU A 252 11.78 -5.26 -11.34
N PHE A 253 10.97 -5.99 -10.56
CA PHE A 253 11.35 -6.44 -9.23
C PHE A 253 12.52 -7.43 -9.25
N HIS A 254 12.52 -8.37 -10.19
CA HIS A 254 13.65 -9.30 -10.36
C HIS A 254 14.93 -8.56 -10.73
N GLU A 255 14.84 -7.51 -11.57
CA GLU A 255 16.00 -6.68 -11.91
C GLU A 255 16.51 -5.88 -10.70
N MET A 256 15.60 -5.34 -9.86
CA MET A 256 15.96 -4.67 -8.62
C MET A 256 16.65 -5.62 -7.63
N LEU A 257 16.14 -6.86 -7.46
CA LEU A 257 16.76 -7.89 -6.63
C LEU A 257 18.15 -8.28 -7.16
N ARG A 258 18.26 -8.55 -8.45
CA ARG A 258 19.50 -8.95 -9.10
C ARG A 258 20.61 -7.90 -8.96
N ARG A 259 20.25 -6.61 -8.94
CA ARG A 259 21.19 -5.49 -8.81
C ARG A 259 21.41 -5.01 -7.40
N ASP A 260 20.70 -5.57 -6.44
CA ASP A 260 20.69 -5.09 -5.05
C ASP A 260 20.31 -3.61 -4.91
N CYS A 261 19.20 -3.24 -5.58
CA CYS A 261 18.73 -1.85 -5.62
C CYS A 261 18.09 -1.40 -4.30
N LEU A 262 17.40 -2.30 -3.60
CA LEU A 262 16.55 -1.99 -2.44
C LEU A 262 16.82 -2.95 -1.29
N ASP A 263 16.63 -2.46 -0.07
CA ASP A 263 16.57 -3.26 1.17
C ASP A 263 15.15 -3.53 1.59
N VAL A 264 14.20 -2.61 1.22
CA VAL A 264 12.79 -2.68 1.57
C VAL A 264 11.96 -2.55 0.31
N TYR A 265 11.24 -3.62 -0.04
CA TYR A 265 10.36 -3.68 -1.21
C TYR A 265 8.94 -3.30 -0.79
N GLN A 266 8.35 -2.30 -1.47
CA GLN A 266 7.07 -1.67 -1.08
C GLN A 266 5.98 -1.76 -2.17
N PRO A 267 5.81 -2.89 -2.89
CA PRO A 267 4.71 -2.98 -3.85
C PRO A 267 3.35 -2.98 -3.16
N ASP A 268 2.28 -2.77 -3.94
CA ASP A 268 0.90 -2.74 -3.44
C ASP A 268 0.03 -3.76 -4.18
N ALA A 269 -0.73 -4.56 -3.44
CA ALA A 269 -1.58 -5.64 -3.97
C ALA A 269 -2.62 -5.16 -4.99
N VAL A 270 -3.07 -3.91 -4.89
CA VAL A 270 -4.10 -3.35 -5.78
C VAL A 270 -3.53 -2.45 -6.88
N CYS A 271 -2.24 -2.09 -6.80
CA CYS A 271 -1.59 -1.19 -7.76
C CYS A 271 -0.48 -1.87 -8.59
N SER A 272 0.15 -2.92 -8.05
CA SER A 272 1.37 -3.53 -8.61
C SER A 272 1.07 -4.76 -9.47
N ILE A 273 1.36 -5.96 -8.98
CA ILE A 273 1.23 -7.25 -9.71
C ILE A 273 0.23 -8.23 -9.07
N GLY A 274 -0.72 -7.71 -8.28
CA GLY A 274 -1.77 -8.48 -7.63
C GLY A 274 -1.30 -9.32 -6.44
N MET A 275 -2.24 -9.92 -5.73
CA MET A 275 -1.97 -10.68 -4.51
C MET A 275 -1.14 -11.95 -4.78
N LEU A 276 -1.45 -12.70 -5.83
CA LEU A 276 -0.73 -13.93 -6.14
C LEU A 276 0.71 -13.64 -6.58
N GLY A 277 0.89 -12.69 -7.47
CA GLY A 277 2.21 -12.24 -7.93
C GLY A 277 3.06 -11.75 -6.76
N LEU A 278 2.48 -10.88 -5.91
CA LEU A 278 3.17 -10.36 -4.73
C LEU A 278 3.42 -11.41 -3.66
N SER A 279 2.57 -12.43 -3.54
CA SER A 279 2.81 -13.53 -2.59
C SER A 279 4.08 -14.34 -2.92
N ARG A 280 4.39 -14.45 -4.21
CA ARG A 280 5.64 -15.06 -4.70
C ARG A 280 6.82 -14.14 -4.50
N LEU A 281 6.67 -12.87 -4.90
CA LEU A 281 7.70 -11.86 -4.74
C LEU A 281 8.09 -11.67 -3.27
N ALA A 282 7.12 -11.62 -2.34
CA ALA A 282 7.40 -11.46 -0.91
C ALA A 282 8.31 -12.56 -0.36
N ARG A 283 8.07 -13.81 -0.75
CA ARG A 283 8.93 -14.94 -0.37
C ARG A 283 10.31 -14.86 -1.01
N GLU A 284 10.40 -14.42 -2.25
CA GLU A 284 11.66 -14.22 -2.94
C GLU A 284 12.49 -13.11 -2.30
N VAL A 285 11.86 -11.96 -1.99
CA VAL A 285 12.47 -10.84 -1.26
C VAL A 285 13.03 -11.29 0.08
N ALA A 286 12.23 -12.03 0.86
CA ALA A 286 12.66 -12.59 2.14
C ALA A 286 13.82 -13.60 2.00
N ALA A 287 13.82 -14.42 0.96
CA ALA A 287 14.92 -15.35 0.66
C ALA A 287 16.25 -14.64 0.33
N HIS A 288 16.18 -13.39 -0.14
CA HIS A 288 17.35 -12.51 -0.33
C HIS A 288 17.74 -11.70 0.92
N GLY A 289 17.10 -11.96 2.08
CA GLY A 289 17.35 -11.24 3.33
C GLY A 289 16.85 -9.79 3.33
N LYS A 290 15.95 -9.44 2.40
CA LYS A 290 15.36 -8.11 2.27
C LYS A 290 13.97 -8.08 2.92
N TRP A 291 13.44 -6.86 3.18
CA TRP A 291 12.11 -6.68 3.76
C TRP A 291 11.06 -6.45 2.69
N PHE A 292 9.86 -6.96 2.95
CA PHE A 292 8.67 -6.74 2.15
C PHE A 292 7.65 -5.97 2.97
N THR A 293 7.57 -4.66 2.76
CA THR A 293 6.69 -3.74 3.48
C THR A 293 5.80 -3.02 2.47
N PRO A 294 4.59 -3.54 2.17
CA PRO A 294 3.79 -2.99 1.08
C PRO A 294 3.36 -1.55 1.35
N HIS A 295 3.25 -0.77 0.27
CA HIS A 295 2.53 0.49 0.22
C HIS A 295 1.03 0.24 0.48
N THR A 296 0.37 1.13 1.21
CA THR A 296 -1.02 0.94 1.62
C THR A 296 -1.89 2.18 1.50
N TRP A 297 -1.39 3.29 0.95
CA TRP A 297 -2.22 4.46 0.69
C TRP A 297 -3.29 4.14 -0.36
N GLY A 298 -4.55 4.09 0.09
CA GLY A 298 -5.67 3.68 -0.70
C GLY A 298 -6.94 3.70 0.15
N ASN A 299 -7.82 2.73 -0.07
CA ASN A 299 -9.01 2.53 0.76
C ASN A 299 -8.85 1.32 1.69
N GLY A 300 -9.78 1.16 2.65
CA GLY A 300 -9.68 0.15 3.70
C GLY A 300 -9.61 -1.29 3.18
N ILE A 301 -10.23 -1.62 2.04
CA ILE A 301 -10.16 -2.98 1.48
C ILE A 301 -8.78 -3.23 0.88
N GLY A 302 -8.20 -2.26 0.18
CA GLY A 302 -6.84 -2.35 -0.36
C GLY A 302 -5.80 -2.49 0.77
N LEU A 303 -5.94 -1.71 1.84
CA LEU A 303 -5.10 -1.83 3.03
C LEU A 303 -5.21 -3.24 3.64
N ILE A 304 -6.42 -3.76 3.86
CA ILE A 304 -6.62 -5.12 4.39
C ILE A 304 -6.05 -6.20 3.46
N ALA A 305 -6.16 -6.04 2.14
CA ALA A 305 -5.57 -6.98 1.19
C ALA A 305 -4.04 -7.07 1.36
N ASN A 306 -3.37 -5.93 1.48
CA ASN A 306 -1.93 -5.86 1.76
C ASN A 306 -1.56 -6.44 3.14
N LEU A 307 -2.40 -6.24 4.16
CA LEU A 307 -2.24 -6.87 5.48
C LEU A 307 -2.30 -8.39 5.39
N HIS A 308 -3.34 -8.95 4.74
CA HIS A 308 -3.47 -10.39 4.55
C HIS A 308 -2.30 -10.99 3.77
N LEU A 309 -1.88 -10.30 2.71
CA LEU A 309 -0.74 -10.69 1.90
C LEU A 309 0.53 -10.79 2.76
N THR A 310 0.84 -9.75 3.52
CA THR A 310 2.05 -9.67 4.33
C THR A 310 2.04 -10.68 5.47
N ALA A 311 0.94 -10.76 6.23
CA ALA A 311 0.79 -11.74 7.31
C ALA A 311 0.83 -13.18 6.80
N GLY A 312 0.29 -13.43 5.59
CA GLY A 312 0.24 -14.73 4.95
C GLY A 312 1.54 -15.19 4.30
N THR A 313 2.52 -14.32 4.12
CA THR A 313 3.75 -14.64 3.39
C THR A 313 5.01 -14.50 4.23
N VAL A 314 5.35 -13.27 4.63
CA VAL A 314 6.60 -12.97 5.35
C VAL A 314 6.39 -12.73 6.84
N GLY A 315 5.17 -12.38 7.24
CA GLY A 315 4.84 -12.07 8.63
C GLY A 315 5.66 -10.90 9.22
N PRO A 316 5.67 -10.77 10.56
CA PRO A 316 6.38 -9.66 11.21
C PRO A 316 7.91 -9.74 11.10
N GLU A 317 8.48 -10.90 10.78
CA GLU A 317 9.93 -11.05 10.60
C GLU A 317 10.41 -10.44 9.30
N GLY A 318 9.66 -10.64 8.20
CA GLY A 318 9.97 -10.07 6.89
C GLY A 318 9.34 -8.69 6.66
N CYS A 319 8.44 -8.25 7.56
CA CYS A 319 7.82 -6.91 7.59
C CYS A 319 7.85 -6.36 9.02
N PRO A 320 9.00 -5.83 9.48
CA PRO A 320 9.11 -5.30 10.85
C PRO A 320 8.18 -4.12 11.13
N TYR A 321 7.82 -3.37 10.08
CA TYR A 321 6.91 -2.23 10.14
C TYR A 321 6.04 -2.22 8.89
N LEU A 322 4.71 -2.31 9.06
CA LEU A 322 3.73 -2.17 7.99
C LEU A 322 3.28 -0.73 7.87
N GLU A 323 3.13 -0.24 6.64
CA GLU A 323 2.60 1.09 6.40
C GLU A 323 1.16 1.23 6.89
N PHE A 324 0.89 2.30 7.66
CA PHE A 324 -0.43 2.62 8.15
C PHE A 324 -0.68 4.12 7.99
N PRO A 325 -1.46 4.55 6.98
CA PRO A 325 -1.73 5.96 6.74
C PRO A 325 -2.34 6.63 7.96
N PHE A 326 -1.66 7.65 8.49
CA PHE A 326 -2.07 8.39 9.68
C PHE A 326 -1.63 9.86 9.54
N ASP A 327 -2.56 10.73 9.19
CA ASP A 327 -2.26 12.15 8.98
C ASP A 327 -3.48 13.06 9.31
N PRO A 328 -3.97 13.01 10.58
CA PRO A 328 -5.08 13.86 11.00
C PRO A 328 -4.69 15.36 10.98
N PRO A 329 -5.66 16.28 10.81
CA PRO A 329 -7.09 16.00 10.70
C PRO A 329 -7.58 15.68 9.28
N GLU A 330 -6.73 15.74 8.24
CA GLU A 330 -7.13 15.64 6.85
C GLU A 330 -7.30 14.19 6.38
N TRP A 331 -6.50 13.26 6.93
CA TRP A 331 -6.62 11.83 6.66
C TRP A 331 -7.04 11.08 7.91
N THR A 332 -8.37 11.06 8.13
CA THR A 332 -8.98 10.44 9.30
C THR A 332 -9.12 8.92 9.15
N PRO A 333 -9.38 8.17 10.25
CA PRO A 333 -9.76 6.76 10.16
C PRO A 333 -10.93 6.52 9.21
N GLU A 334 -11.93 7.40 9.18
CA GLU A 334 -13.07 7.29 8.29
C GLU A 334 -12.67 7.46 6.81
N ALA A 335 -11.66 8.29 6.51
CA ALA A 335 -11.13 8.44 5.17
C ALA A 335 -10.31 7.20 4.78
N ARG A 336 -9.38 6.76 5.63
CA ARG A 336 -8.50 5.62 5.40
C ARG A 336 -9.27 4.32 5.23
N ASP A 337 -10.24 4.06 6.12
CA ASP A 337 -10.90 2.76 6.23
C ASP A 337 -12.18 2.65 5.37
N TYR A 338 -12.45 3.65 4.54
CA TYR A 338 -13.55 3.55 3.58
C TYR A 338 -13.43 2.27 2.73
N PRO A 339 -14.49 1.50 2.49
CA PRO A 339 -15.85 1.61 3.01
C PRO A 339 -16.16 0.63 4.17
N LEU A 340 -15.23 0.39 5.07
CA LEU A 340 -15.40 -0.57 6.17
C LEU A 340 -16.36 -0.04 7.25
N VAL A 341 -17.17 -0.95 7.85
CA VAL A 341 -17.98 -0.66 9.03
C VAL A 341 -17.11 -0.47 10.26
N THR A 342 -16.13 -1.36 10.44
CA THR A 342 -15.23 -1.34 11.60
C THR A 342 -13.91 -0.72 11.21
N PRO A 343 -13.51 0.40 11.84
CA PRO A 343 -12.20 0.99 11.63
C PRO A 343 -11.07 0.04 12.02
N LEU A 344 -9.97 0.15 11.28
CA LEU A 344 -8.72 -0.53 11.61
C LEU A 344 -8.03 0.23 12.77
N THR A 345 -7.63 -0.51 13.80
CA THR A 345 -6.97 0.06 14.97
C THR A 345 -5.70 -0.71 15.29
N ILE A 346 -4.71 0.00 15.82
CA ILE A 346 -3.54 -0.59 16.45
C ILE A 346 -3.76 -0.69 17.96
N ASP A 347 -3.07 -1.61 18.61
CA ASP A 347 -3.00 -1.66 20.08
C ASP A 347 -1.95 -0.67 20.63
N ASP A 348 -1.86 -0.54 21.95
CA ASP A 348 -0.96 0.40 22.65
C ASP A 348 0.54 0.17 22.36
N THR A 349 0.87 -0.89 21.65
CA THR A 349 2.25 -1.27 21.27
C THR A 349 2.46 -1.25 19.74
N GLY A 350 1.50 -0.70 19.00
CA GLY A 350 1.56 -0.49 17.56
C GLY A 350 1.24 -1.74 16.72
N TRP A 351 0.63 -2.77 17.31
CA TRP A 351 0.24 -3.95 16.56
C TRP A 351 -1.18 -3.85 16.04
N LEU A 352 -1.34 -4.22 14.79
CA LEU A 352 -2.61 -4.41 14.11
C LEU A 352 -2.90 -5.90 13.99
N SER A 353 -4.16 -6.30 14.24
CA SER A 353 -4.60 -7.69 14.17
C SER A 353 -5.65 -7.87 13.07
N LEU A 354 -5.43 -8.86 12.20
CA LEU A 354 -6.41 -9.28 11.20
C LEU A 354 -7.49 -10.16 11.83
N SER A 355 -8.67 -10.13 11.21
CA SER A 355 -9.80 -10.99 11.56
C SER A 355 -9.47 -12.47 11.32
N GLU A 356 -10.03 -13.35 12.17
CA GLU A 356 -10.04 -14.81 11.97
C GLU A 356 -11.23 -15.28 11.10
N ALA A 357 -12.12 -14.36 10.71
CA ALA A 357 -13.26 -14.69 9.85
C ALA A 357 -12.79 -15.05 8.44
N PRO A 358 -13.55 -15.92 7.74
CA PRO A 358 -13.23 -16.34 6.37
C PRO A 358 -13.12 -15.17 5.39
N GLY A 359 -12.25 -15.32 4.41
CA GLY A 359 -11.95 -14.29 3.41
C GLY A 359 -11.10 -13.18 3.98
N LEU A 360 -11.40 -11.93 3.62
CA LEU A 360 -10.77 -10.73 4.19
C LEU A 360 -11.34 -10.38 5.57
N GLY A 361 -12.43 -11.02 6.01
CA GLY A 361 -13.05 -10.78 7.31
C GLY A 361 -13.65 -9.38 7.47
N VAL A 362 -14.07 -8.74 6.39
CA VAL A 362 -14.59 -7.36 6.36
C VAL A 362 -16.10 -7.30 6.26
N MET A 363 -16.67 -6.23 6.81
CA MET A 363 -18.05 -5.80 6.57
C MET A 363 -18.05 -4.40 5.95
N LEU A 364 -18.90 -4.21 4.92
CA LEU A 364 -18.98 -2.95 4.18
C LEU A 364 -20.13 -2.08 4.67
N ASP A 365 -19.90 -0.77 4.75
CA ASP A 365 -20.94 0.23 4.98
C ASP A 365 -21.75 0.45 3.69
N GLU A 366 -22.80 -0.33 3.52
CA GLU A 366 -23.68 -0.28 2.35
C GLU A 366 -24.39 1.07 2.17
N ARG A 367 -24.61 1.80 3.26
CA ARG A 367 -25.19 3.15 3.20
C ARG A 367 -24.18 4.10 2.57
N ARG A 368 -22.97 4.13 3.10
CA ARG A 368 -21.89 4.99 2.61
C ARG A 368 -21.54 4.67 1.15
N LEU A 369 -21.52 3.39 0.78
CA LEU A 369 -21.35 2.96 -0.60
C LEU A 369 -22.45 3.47 -1.52
N ARG A 370 -23.72 3.48 -1.09
CA ARG A 370 -24.81 4.07 -1.90
C ARG A 370 -24.66 5.57 -2.08
N ASP A 371 -24.28 6.27 -1.01
CA ASP A 371 -24.19 7.74 -1.00
C ASP A 371 -23.02 8.27 -1.87
N THR A 372 -21.93 7.50 -2.00
CA THR A 372 -20.72 7.87 -2.75
C THR A 372 -20.65 7.32 -4.16
N ARG A 373 -21.59 6.43 -4.54
CA ARG A 373 -21.55 5.74 -5.83
C ARG A 373 -21.81 6.68 -7.01
N THR A 374 -20.93 6.61 -8.01
CA THR A 374 -21.03 7.38 -9.25
C THR A 374 -21.49 6.54 -10.44
N ASP A 375 -21.17 5.24 -10.46
CA ASP A 375 -21.52 4.32 -11.55
C ASP A 375 -21.62 2.87 -11.07
N ARG A 376 -22.28 2.00 -11.87
CA ARG A 376 -22.43 0.56 -11.62
C ARG A 376 -22.50 -0.23 -12.92
N ALA A 377 -21.72 -1.30 -13.00
CA ALA A 377 -21.86 -2.34 -14.01
C ALA A 377 -22.12 -3.71 -13.35
N THR A 378 -22.99 -4.54 -13.97
CA THR A 378 -23.28 -5.90 -13.50
C THR A 378 -23.19 -6.87 -14.65
N TYR A 379 -22.40 -7.92 -14.48
CA TYR A 379 -22.14 -8.96 -15.47
C TYR A 379 -22.64 -10.32 -14.95
N ARG A 380 -23.35 -11.07 -15.82
CA ARG A 380 -23.90 -12.40 -15.55
C ARG A 380 -23.58 -13.35 -16.70
#